data_65cc2a8d1ab9e863ef7a2ca5c3c36874
#
_entry.id   65cc2a8d1ab9e863ef7a2ca5c3c36874
#
_cell.length_a   1.000
_cell.length_b   1.000
_cell.length_c   1.000
_cell.angle_alpha   90.00
_cell.angle_beta   90.00
_cell.angle_gamma   90.00
#
_symmetry.space_group_name_H-M   'P 1'
#
loop_
_entity.id
_entity.type
_entity.pdbx_description
1 polymer ?
#
loop_
_entity_poly.entity_id
_entity_poly.type
_entity_poly.pdbx_seq_one_letter_code
_entity_poly.pdbx_strand_id
1 'polypeptide(L)'
;MSLSKTTLLLYPLCFFMLTNSYAAEAVIEEAPYTLMNVLANKGLHDFKDERWNAYGQLTYIENWKSGFPAAYTNFNDTPNSLLSHSENGFTGTATFYFGLKTWQGGELYVVPEIISEKPLSGLKGLGGIIQNFELQKNGTSTPILYRSRFFFKQTIDLGGNSIHLDSAPMQLDSTVNSKRLVFRIGNFSILDFFDQNSFASNLRRQFNNMAFMTHAAYDFAADARGYTDGGVVEYYDDDWTVRFAHIVAPKNPNQLRLDFRMFKYFGDQIELEHRHVLYQQAGAVRLLAYRNRENMGSWTDALAAFQADPNQNATTCTGFNYDSTNASAPDLCWARKANIKMGFGVNVEQQLADDIGVFFRGMYSDGKTEVYSYTSTDSSISLGSLVKGTRWDRNKDTVGIGYAQNWISKQHAAYLNAGGVDGFIGDGKINQKAEKAVELFYSLNVIGAVWLTADYQHLMNPAFNGDRGPVDVYAVKTHIEF
;
A
#
# COMPACT_ATOMS: atom_id res chain seq x y z
N MET A 1 -16.32 -55.96 -16.04
CA MET A 1 -15.80 -55.18 -14.92
C MET A 1 -16.16 -53.70 -15.17
N SER A 2 -17.20 -53.23 -14.48
CA SER A 2 -17.90 -51.99 -14.73
C SER A 2 -17.24 -50.85 -13.94
N LEU A 3 -16.86 -49.77 -14.62
CA LEU A 3 -16.43 -48.49 -14.00
C LEU A 3 -17.64 -47.58 -13.84
N SER A 4 -18.00 -47.30 -12.59
CA SER A 4 -19.08 -46.38 -12.24
C SER A 4 -18.63 -44.91 -12.43
N LYS A 5 -19.40 -44.18 -13.23
CA LYS A 5 -19.28 -42.70 -13.37
C LYS A 5 -20.00 -42.07 -12.19
N THR A 6 -19.26 -41.36 -11.34
CA THR A 6 -19.83 -40.49 -10.31
C THR A 6 -20.06 -39.11 -10.91
N THR A 7 -21.32 -38.77 -11.12
CA THR A 7 -21.77 -37.43 -11.60
C THR A 7 -21.86 -36.48 -10.40
N LEU A 8 -21.03 -35.44 -10.40
CA LEU A 8 -21.12 -34.33 -9.45
C LEU A 8 -22.28 -33.42 -9.87
N LEU A 9 -23.36 -33.41 -9.09
CA LEU A 9 -24.45 -32.45 -9.22
C LEU A 9 -24.07 -31.15 -8.57
N LEU A 10 -23.82 -30.13 -9.39
CA LEU A 10 -23.76 -28.71 -8.96
C LEU A 10 -25.20 -28.21 -8.78
N TYR A 11 -25.60 -27.97 -7.52
CA TYR A 11 -26.81 -27.23 -7.22
C TYR A 11 -26.56 -25.72 -7.39
N PRO A 12 -27.42 -24.99 -8.11
CA PRO A 12 -27.35 -23.54 -8.10
C PRO A 12 -27.96 -23.03 -6.78
N LEU A 13 -27.16 -22.35 -5.95
CA LEU A 13 -27.66 -21.56 -4.83
C LEU A 13 -28.41 -20.34 -5.40
N CYS A 14 -29.73 -20.41 -5.44
CA CYS A 14 -30.57 -19.22 -5.58
C CYS A 14 -30.52 -18.39 -4.32
N PHE A 15 -29.78 -17.29 -4.33
CA PHE A 15 -29.87 -16.25 -3.29
C PHE A 15 -31.14 -15.43 -3.50
N PHE A 16 -32.07 -15.53 -2.57
CA PHE A 16 -33.17 -14.56 -2.44
C PHE A 16 -32.57 -13.24 -1.90
N MET A 17 -32.51 -12.23 -2.77
CA MET A 17 -32.23 -10.86 -2.34
C MET A 17 -33.48 -10.29 -1.66
N LEU A 18 -33.40 -10.12 -0.34
CA LEU A 18 -34.26 -9.17 0.36
C LEU A 18 -33.59 -7.78 0.26
N THR A 19 -34.15 -6.93 -0.59
CA THR A 19 -33.78 -5.53 -0.73
C THR A 19 -34.29 -4.75 0.49
N ASN A 20 -33.38 -4.42 1.42
CA ASN A 20 -33.49 -3.25 2.27
C ASN A 20 -32.18 -2.49 2.18
N SER A 21 -32.16 -1.49 1.30
CA SER A 21 -31.05 -0.59 1.07
C SER A 21 -30.96 0.45 2.19
N TYR A 22 -30.07 0.22 3.13
CA TYR A 22 -29.34 1.26 3.84
C TYR A 22 -27.91 0.72 3.98
N ALA A 23 -27.01 1.20 3.12
CA ALA A 23 -25.60 0.98 3.31
C ALA A 23 -25.19 1.70 4.61
N ALA A 24 -25.07 0.94 5.70
CA ALA A 24 -24.37 1.44 6.87
C ALA A 24 -22.89 1.50 6.45
N GLU A 25 -22.33 2.70 6.32
CA GLU A 25 -20.88 2.85 6.33
C GLU A 25 -20.35 2.15 7.57
N ALA A 26 -19.32 1.32 7.41
CA ALA A 26 -18.57 0.79 8.55
C ALA A 26 -17.86 2.00 9.18
N VAL A 27 -18.57 2.68 10.08
CA VAL A 27 -18.05 3.85 10.79
C VAL A 27 -17.01 3.34 11.77
N ILE A 28 -15.76 3.28 11.33
CA ILE A 28 -14.68 3.57 12.26
C ILE A 28 -14.89 5.05 12.58
N GLU A 29 -15.43 5.33 13.74
CA GLU A 29 -15.65 6.69 14.22
C GLU A 29 -14.28 7.39 14.22
N GLU A 30 -13.97 8.10 13.13
CA GLU A 30 -12.77 8.90 13.06
C GLU A 30 -12.85 9.95 14.17
N ALA A 31 -11.78 10.10 14.93
CA ALA A 31 -11.76 11.13 15.94
C ALA A 31 -11.93 12.48 15.25
N PRO A 32 -12.84 13.34 15.73
CA PRO A 32 -13.06 14.62 15.09
C PRO A 32 -11.74 15.41 15.06
N TYR A 33 -11.33 15.87 13.88
CA TYR A 33 -10.17 16.72 13.73
C TYR A 33 -10.37 18.01 14.53
N THR A 34 -9.51 18.26 15.49
CA THR A 34 -9.75 19.24 16.55
C THR A 34 -9.71 20.68 16.04
N LEU A 35 -8.87 20.98 15.03
CA LEU A 35 -8.70 22.35 14.52
C LEU A 35 -9.99 22.89 13.89
N MET A 36 -10.60 22.14 12.97
CA MET A 36 -11.81 22.59 12.28
C MET A 36 -12.99 22.72 13.24
N ASN A 37 -13.12 21.79 14.20
CA ASN A 37 -14.14 21.88 15.25
C ASN A 37 -13.94 23.11 16.16
N VAL A 38 -12.70 23.44 16.52
CA VAL A 38 -12.40 24.67 17.30
C VAL A 38 -12.77 25.92 16.51
N LEU A 39 -12.48 25.96 15.22
CA LEU A 39 -12.83 27.10 14.34
C LEU A 39 -14.36 27.23 14.22
N ALA A 40 -15.08 26.14 14.01
CA ALA A 40 -16.53 26.12 13.93
C ALA A 40 -17.19 26.59 15.23
N ASN A 41 -16.73 26.10 16.38
CA ASN A 41 -17.22 26.51 17.70
C ASN A 41 -17.00 28.00 18.01
N LYS A 42 -16.00 28.63 17.37
CA LYS A 42 -15.73 30.06 17.47
C LYS A 42 -16.45 30.89 16.40
N GLY A 43 -17.27 30.29 15.55
CA GLY A 43 -17.96 30.97 14.45
C GLY A 43 -17.01 31.43 13.32
N LEU A 44 -15.82 30.86 13.24
CA LEU A 44 -14.81 31.16 12.21
C LEU A 44 -14.87 30.21 11.02
N HIS A 45 -15.67 29.15 11.13
CA HIS A 45 -15.89 28.14 10.10
C HIS A 45 -17.34 27.64 10.12
N ASP A 46 -17.91 27.32 8.95
CA ASP A 46 -19.25 26.76 8.82
C ASP A 46 -19.17 25.49 7.96
N PHE A 47 -19.40 24.33 8.56
CA PHE A 47 -19.41 23.06 7.85
C PHE A 47 -20.57 22.95 6.84
N LYS A 48 -21.74 23.60 7.10
CA LYS A 48 -22.90 23.52 6.20
C LYS A 48 -22.70 24.21 4.85
N ASP A 49 -21.79 25.20 4.78
CA ASP A 49 -21.37 25.86 3.54
C ASP A 49 -19.83 25.89 3.50
N GLU A 50 -19.23 24.71 3.61
CA GLU A 50 -17.78 24.59 3.68
C GLU A 50 -17.15 24.98 2.36
N ARG A 51 -16.37 26.05 2.39
CA ARG A 51 -15.63 26.57 1.23
C ARG A 51 -14.15 26.22 1.27
N TRP A 52 -13.64 25.89 2.42
CA TRP A 52 -12.26 25.47 2.65
C TRP A 52 -12.17 24.66 3.93
N ASN A 53 -11.20 23.79 4.00
CA ASN A 53 -10.82 23.13 5.25
C ASN A 53 -9.29 23.00 5.37
N ALA A 54 -8.82 22.75 6.60
CA ALA A 54 -7.42 22.58 6.92
C ALA A 54 -7.28 21.53 8.02
N TYR A 55 -6.57 20.46 7.74
CA TYR A 55 -6.30 19.37 8.65
C TYR A 55 -4.80 19.09 8.73
N GLY A 56 -4.36 18.49 9.82
CA GLY A 56 -2.99 18.08 9.98
C GLY A 56 -2.85 16.81 10.77
N GLN A 57 -1.72 16.14 10.58
CA GLN A 57 -1.34 14.98 11.37
C GLN A 57 0.16 14.88 11.53
N LEU A 58 0.57 14.32 12.67
CA LEU A 58 1.94 14.00 13.00
C LEU A 58 2.03 12.53 13.36
N THR A 59 2.99 11.82 12.79
CA THR A 59 3.26 10.42 13.13
C THR A 59 4.75 10.24 13.39
N TYR A 60 5.10 9.58 14.48
CA TYR A 60 6.46 9.16 14.77
C TYR A 60 6.45 7.68 15.10
N ILE A 61 7.30 6.91 14.43
CA ILE A 61 7.44 5.46 14.63
C ILE A 61 8.90 5.17 14.94
N GLU A 62 9.18 4.64 16.12
CA GLU A 62 10.47 4.06 16.46
C GLU A 62 10.39 2.55 16.33
N ASN A 63 11.39 1.93 15.69
CA ASN A 63 11.46 0.50 15.43
C ASN A 63 12.74 -0.08 16.00
N TRP A 64 12.66 -1.25 16.62
CA TRP A 64 13.80 -2.04 17.09
C TRP A 64 13.74 -3.43 16.50
N LYS A 65 14.81 -3.83 15.83
CA LYS A 65 14.98 -5.18 15.30
C LYS A 65 15.95 -5.95 16.19
N SER A 66 15.57 -7.15 16.62
CA SER A 66 16.44 -8.08 17.34
C SER A 66 17.53 -8.64 16.42
N GLY A 67 18.63 -9.11 17.02
CA GLY A 67 19.57 -9.98 16.30
C GLY A 67 18.91 -11.29 15.91
N PHE A 68 19.27 -11.85 14.75
CA PHE A 68 18.67 -13.07 14.23
C PHE A 68 19.70 -13.97 13.50
N PRO A 69 19.43 -15.28 13.35
CA PRO A 69 20.32 -16.17 12.63
C PRO A 69 20.31 -15.89 11.12
N ALA A 70 21.51 -15.78 10.54
CA ALA A 70 21.72 -15.65 9.09
C ALA A 70 22.96 -16.42 8.70
N ALA A 71 22.87 -17.23 7.64
CA ALA A 71 23.98 -18.07 7.20
C ALA A 71 25.11 -17.23 6.57
N TYR A 72 24.82 -16.02 6.12
CA TYR A 72 25.78 -15.08 5.50
C TYR A 72 25.25 -13.65 5.53
N THR A 73 26.10 -12.69 5.17
CA THR A 73 25.75 -11.29 4.92
C THR A 73 26.42 -10.85 3.62
N ASN A 74 25.65 -10.30 2.68
CA ASN A 74 26.14 -9.78 1.39
C ASN A 74 27.10 -10.74 0.67
N PHE A 75 26.58 -11.92 0.32
CA PHE A 75 27.37 -12.96 -0.33
C PHE A 75 27.93 -12.47 -1.67
N ASN A 76 29.24 -12.66 -1.90
CA ASN A 76 29.97 -12.17 -3.06
C ASN A 76 29.76 -10.67 -3.32
N ASP A 77 29.81 -9.85 -2.27
CA ASP A 77 29.64 -8.39 -2.30
C ASP A 77 28.29 -7.91 -2.88
N THR A 78 27.27 -8.76 -2.91
CA THR A 78 25.91 -8.38 -3.33
C THR A 78 25.18 -7.71 -2.16
N PRO A 79 24.70 -6.46 -2.29
CA PRO A 79 24.54 -5.56 -1.15
C PRO A 79 23.26 -5.68 -0.32
N ASN A 80 22.24 -6.42 -0.65
CA ASN A 80 20.91 -6.25 -0.07
C ASN A 80 20.53 -7.22 1.06
N SER A 81 21.47 -7.59 1.95
CA SER A 81 21.13 -8.32 3.16
C SER A 81 20.41 -7.44 4.19
N LEU A 82 19.35 -7.98 4.81
CA LEU A 82 18.92 -7.51 6.15
C LEU A 82 20.04 -7.85 7.13
N LEU A 83 20.63 -6.87 7.81
CA LEU A 83 21.76 -7.10 8.72
C LEU A 83 21.34 -7.93 9.94
N SER A 84 22.11 -8.94 10.29
CA SER A 84 21.73 -9.93 11.33
C SER A 84 21.88 -9.46 12.78
N HIS A 85 22.59 -8.35 13.03
CA HIS A 85 22.68 -7.76 14.36
C HIS A 85 21.44 -6.93 14.71
N SER A 86 21.30 -6.58 15.99
CA SER A 86 20.23 -5.69 16.44
C SER A 86 20.42 -4.27 15.91
N GLU A 87 19.32 -3.64 15.50
CA GLU A 87 19.31 -2.28 14.98
C GLU A 87 18.09 -1.52 15.49
N ASN A 88 18.16 -0.19 15.43
CA ASN A 88 17.02 0.69 15.57
C ASN A 88 16.89 1.62 14.38
N GLY A 89 15.66 1.99 14.09
CA GLY A 89 15.32 2.93 13.03
C GLY A 89 14.06 3.70 13.38
N PHE A 90 13.78 4.78 12.66
CA PHE A 90 12.59 5.58 12.90
C PHE A 90 12.04 6.19 11.60
N THR A 91 10.78 6.59 11.65
CA THR A 91 10.16 7.54 10.72
C THR A 91 9.45 8.64 11.50
N GLY A 92 9.50 9.86 10.97
CA GLY A 92 8.77 11.01 11.47
C GLY A 92 8.10 11.73 10.31
N THR A 93 6.78 11.86 10.33
CA THR A 93 5.97 12.43 9.25
C THR A 93 5.06 13.52 9.79
N ALA A 94 5.01 14.66 9.10
CA ALA A 94 4.04 15.73 9.32
C ALA A 94 3.32 16.03 8.01
N THR A 95 2.01 15.79 7.96
CA THR A 95 1.19 16.00 6.76
C THR A 95 0.14 17.06 7.03
N PHE A 96 0.01 18.04 6.14
CA PHE A 96 -0.99 19.10 6.23
C PHE A 96 -1.90 19.05 5.00
N TYR A 97 -3.20 19.10 5.22
CA TYR A 97 -4.21 18.99 4.18
C TYR A 97 -4.96 20.31 4.06
N PHE A 98 -5.03 20.87 2.86
CA PHE A 98 -5.79 22.08 2.55
C PHE A 98 -6.76 21.77 1.42
N GLY A 99 -8.05 21.99 1.65
CA GLY A 99 -9.13 21.86 0.69
C GLY A 99 -9.76 23.23 0.39
N LEU A 100 -10.12 23.46 -0.88
CA LEU A 100 -10.77 24.67 -1.34
C LEU A 100 -11.86 24.33 -2.37
N LYS A 101 -13.10 24.78 -2.11
CA LYS A 101 -14.20 24.73 -3.08
C LYS A 101 -13.98 25.81 -4.13
N THR A 102 -13.95 25.42 -5.40
CA THR A 102 -13.71 26.34 -6.51
C THR A 102 -15.02 26.79 -7.14
N TRP A 103 -15.84 25.87 -7.58
CA TRP A 103 -17.20 26.05 -8.14
C TRP A 103 -18.06 24.85 -7.77
N GLN A 104 -19.26 24.75 -8.35
CA GLN A 104 -20.18 23.65 -8.05
C GLN A 104 -19.55 22.29 -8.44
N GLY A 105 -19.36 21.41 -7.45
CA GLY A 105 -18.72 20.10 -7.60
C GLY A 105 -17.20 20.14 -7.81
N GLY A 106 -16.59 21.34 -7.91
CA GLY A 106 -15.15 21.52 -8.12
C GLY A 106 -14.42 21.81 -6.81
N GLU A 107 -13.36 21.05 -6.53
CA GLU A 107 -12.55 21.15 -5.32
C GLU A 107 -11.06 21.04 -5.68
N LEU A 108 -10.22 21.83 -4.98
CA LEU A 108 -8.76 21.80 -5.13
C LEU A 108 -8.12 21.38 -3.80
N TYR A 109 -7.17 20.46 -3.85
CA TYR A 109 -6.45 19.98 -2.68
C TYR A 109 -4.94 20.19 -2.81
N VAL A 110 -4.31 20.65 -1.72
CA VAL A 110 -2.87 20.84 -1.60
C VAL A 110 -2.41 20.19 -0.31
N VAL A 111 -1.47 19.26 -0.39
CA VAL A 111 -0.99 18.49 0.76
C VAL A 111 0.53 18.51 0.82
N PRO A 112 1.15 19.48 1.50
CA PRO A 112 2.56 19.42 1.84
C PRO A 112 2.82 18.38 2.93
N GLU A 113 3.96 17.72 2.84
CA GLU A 113 4.39 16.72 3.80
C GLU A 113 5.87 16.85 4.13
N ILE A 114 6.22 16.69 5.39
CA ILE A 114 7.59 16.64 5.88
C ILE A 114 7.87 15.22 6.35
N ILE A 115 8.98 14.63 5.91
CA ILE A 115 9.41 13.31 6.35
C ILE A 115 10.87 13.33 6.77
N SER A 116 11.18 12.51 7.79
CA SER A 116 12.51 12.16 8.25
C SER A 116 12.54 10.67 8.54
N GLU A 117 13.58 9.95 8.09
CA GLU A 117 13.63 8.51 8.28
C GLU A 117 15.05 7.98 8.47
N LYS A 118 15.16 6.92 9.27
CA LYS A 118 16.34 6.05 9.38
C LYS A 118 15.86 4.61 9.27
N PRO A 119 15.88 4.01 8.06
CA PRO A 119 15.41 2.64 7.88
C PRO A 119 16.36 1.61 8.49
N LEU A 120 15.82 0.49 8.96
CA LEU A 120 16.61 -0.67 9.36
C LEU A 120 17.36 -1.21 8.14
N SER A 121 18.65 -1.55 8.30
CA SER A 121 19.54 -2.07 7.26
C SER A 121 19.57 -1.25 5.97
N GLY A 122 19.30 0.07 6.05
CA GLY A 122 19.20 0.93 4.87
C GLY A 122 18.03 0.57 3.94
N LEU A 123 16.92 0.05 4.47
CA LEU A 123 15.74 -0.45 3.73
C LEU A 123 16.04 -1.70 2.88
N LYS A 124 16.98 -2.54 3.29
CA LYS A 124 17.43 -3.72 2.54
C LYS A 124 17.02 -5.02 3.21
N GLY A 125 16.82 -6.07 2.41
CA GLY A 125 16.63 -7.44 2.85
C GLY A 125 15.24 -7.80 3.34
N LEU A 126 14.21 -7.00 2.99
CA LEU A 126 12.80 -7.33 3.11
C LEU A 126 12.13 -7.11 1.75
N GLY A 127 11.39 -8.10 1.27
CA GLY A 127 10.72 -8.05 -0.03
C GLY A 127 9.36 -7.39 0.07
N GLY A 128 8.36 -8.13 0.57
CA GLY A 128 6.96 -7.69 0.68
C GLY A 128 6.51 -7.37 2.09
N ILE A 129 7.33 -7.65 3.13
CA ILE A 129 6.97 -7.49 4.54
C ILE A 129 7.78 -6.37 5.22
N ILE A 130 8.01 -5.25 4.53
CA ILE A 130 8.72 -4.09 5.09
C ILE A 130 7.97 -3.62 6.34
N GLN A 131 8.67 -3.57 7.47
CA GLN A 131 8.09 -3.47 8.81
C GLN A 131 7.53 -2.09 9.20
N ASN A 132 7.70 -1.08 8.34
CA ASN A 132 7.21 0.28 8.60
C ASN A 132 6.72 0.91 7.29
N PHE A 133 5.43 1.17 7.21
CA PHE A 133 4.75 1.68 6.02
C PHE A 133 5.15 3.12 5.63
N GLU A 134 5.67 3.90 6.57
CA GLU A 134 6.08 5.28 6.31
C GLU A 134 7.46 5.39 5.65
N LEU A 135 8.21 4.30 5.50
CA LEU A 135 9.50 4.29 4.81
C LEU A 135 9.30 4.64 3.32
N GLN A 136 9.90 5.76 2.89
CA GLN A 136 9.72 6.34 1.56
C GLN A 136 10.93 6.15 0.63
N LYS A 137 11.77 5.18 0.92
CA LYS A 137 12.93 4.80 0.08
C LYS A 137 13.94 5.94 -0.13
N ASN A 138 13.91 6.94 0.73
CA ASN A 138 14.70 8.16 0.60
C ASN A 138 15.85 8.25 1.62
N GLY A 139 15.82 7.43 2.67
CA GLY A 139 16.89 7.09 3.57
C GLY A 139 17.61 8.25 4.27
N THR A 140 16.94 9.38 4.55
CA THR A 140 17.58 10.51 5.23
C THR A 140 16.91 10.84 6.56
N SER A 141 17.73 11.04 7.60
CA SER A 141 17.29 11.56 8.89
C SER A 141 17.11 13.09 8.91
N THR A 142 17.55 13.79 7.88
CA THR A 142 17.28 15.22 7.72
C THR A 142 15.84 15.41 7.22
N PRO A 143 15.00 16.20 7.92
CA PRO A 143 13.63 16.44 7.48
C PRO A 143 13.58 17.07 6.09
N ILE A 144 12.75 16.51 5.22
CA ILE A 144 12.53 16.99 3.85
C ILE A 144 11.07 17.36 3.68
N LEU A 145 10.84 18.62 3.26
CA LEU A 145 9.50 19.09 2.85
C LEU A 145 9.29 18.80 1.36
N TYR A 146 8.16 18.21 1.02
CA TYR A 146 7.75 18.01 -0.37
C TYR A 146 6.24 18.13 -0.53
N ARG A 147 5.79 18.17 -1.79
CA ARG A 147 4.38 18.14 -2.15
C ARG A 147 3.95 16.68 -2.30
N SER A 148 3.21 16.15 -1.34
CA SER A 148 2.70 14.79 -1.41
C SER A 148 1.48 14.69 -2.33
N ARG A 149 0.59 15.71 -2.30
CA ARG A 149 -0.56 15.76 -3.21
C ARG A 149 -0.84 17.19 -3.67
N PHE A 150 -1.29 17.30 -4.91
CA PHE A 150 -1.83 18.52 -5.50
C PHE A 150 -2.75 18.13 -6.65
N PHE A 151 -4.04 18.09 -6.42
CA PHE A 151 -4.99 17.66 -7.43
C PHE A 151 -6.29 18.46 -7.38
N PHE A 152 -6.95 18.51 -8.54
CA PHE A 152 -8.30 19.00 -8.71
C PHE A 152 -9.26 17.82 -8.75
N LYS A 153 -10.43 17.97 -8.08
CA LYS A 153 -11.54 17.03 -8.06
C LYS A 153 -12.79 17.70 -8.64
N GLN A 154 -13.51 17.01 -9.54
CA GLN A 154 -14.81 17.42 -10.03
C GLN A 154 -15.82 16.31 -9.78
N THR A 155 -16.90 16.64 -9.07
CA THR A 155 -18.07 15.76 -8.92
C THR A 155 -19.17 16.22 -9.85
N ILE A 156 -19.80 15.25 -10.55
CA ILE A 156 -20.95 15.44 -11.44
C ILE A 156 -22.05 14.52 -10.95
N ASP A 157 -23.11 15.08 -10.40
CA ASP A 157 -24.26 14.33 -9.93
C ASP A 157 -25.12 13.82 -11.10
N LEU A 158 -25.54 12.56 -11.02
CA LEU A 158 -26.33 11.86 -12.04
C LEU A 158 -27.72 11.43 -11.51
N GLY A 159 -28.04 11.76 -10.25
CA GLY A 159 -29.31 11.40 -9.59
C GLY A 159 -29.14 10.32 -8.52
N GLY A 160 -30.24 9.70 -8.13
CA GLY A 160 -30.28 8.77 -7.01
C GLY A 160 -30.53 9.46 -5.66
N ASN A 161 -30.15 8.79 -4.56
CA ASN A 161 -30.36 9.30 -3.20
C ASN A 161 -29.31 10.36 -2.88
N SER A 162 -29.68 11.31 -2.02
CA SER A 162 -28.76 12.30 -1.47
C SER A 162 -27.91 11.68 -0.36
N ILE A 163 -26.59 11.85 -0.43
CA ILE A 163 -25.60 11.38 0.54
C ILE A 163 -24.84 12.57 1.08
N HIS A 164 -24.75 12.69 2.41
CA HIS A 164 -23.91 13.68 3.06
C HIS A 164 -22.49 13.14 3.22
N LEU A 165 -21.50 13.94 2.88
CA LEU A 165 -20.08 13.68 3.07
C LEU A 165 -19.55 14.66 4.11
N ASP A 166 -19.11 14.14 5.27
CA ASP A 166 -18.53 14.95 6.33
C ASP A 166 -17.17 15.55 5.91
N SER A 167 -16.82 16.70 6.50
CA SER A 167 -15.52 17.32 6.32
C SER A 167 -14.40 16.42 6.86
N ALA A 168 -13.38 16.18 6.03
CA ALA A 168 -12.23 15.32 6.35
C ALA A 168 -10.99 15.74 5.53
N PRO A 169 -9.80 15.21 5.79
CA PRO A 169 -8.66 15.38 4.91
C PRO A 169 -8.98 15.00 3.47
N MET A 170 -8.76 15.93 2.52
CA MET A 170 -9.07 15.79 1.08
C MET A 170 -10.56 15.56 0.77
N GLN A 171 -11.45 16.02 1.65
CA GLN A 171 -12.90 16.01 1.49
C GLN A 171 -13.52 17.24 2.15
N LEU A 172 -14.21 18.06 1.37
CA LEU A 172 -15.05 19.13 1.91
C LEU A 172 -16.40 18.58 2.32
N ASP A 173 -16.99 19.16 3.39
CA ASP A 173 -18.38 18.91 3.73
C ASP A 173 -19.27 19.23 2.53
N SER A 174 -20.06 18.29 2.10
CA SER A 174 -20.87 18.41 0.91
C SER A 174 -22.00 17.39 0.85
N THR A 175 -22.99 17.70 0.05
CA THR A 175 -24.06 16.76 -0.30
C THR A 175 -23.89 16.35 -1.76
N VAL A 176 -23.85 15.06 -2.03
CA VAL A 176 -23.70 14.47 -3.36
C VAL A 176 -24.79 13.43 -3.61
N ASN A 177 -24.95 13.03 -4.85
CA ASN A 177 -25.91 11.97 -5.20
C ASN A 177 -25.24 10.58 -5.16
N SER A 178 -26.03 9.53 -4.84
CA SER A 178 -25.56 8.14 -4.85
C SER A 178 -25.12 7.69 -6.25
N LYS A 179 -25.70 8.27 -7.31
CA LYS A 179 -25.25 8.10 -8.70
C LYS A 179 -24.48 9.34 -9.13
N ARG A 180 -23.19 9.19 -9.34
CA ARG A 180 -22.30 10.31 -9.69
C ARG A 180 -21.04 9.86 -10.41
N LEU A 181 -20.44 10.78 -11.16
CA LEU A 181 -19.09 10.68 -11.68
C LEU A 181 -18.16 11.59 -10.86
N VAL A 182 -16.98 11.09 -10.55
CA VAL A 182 -15.93 11.88 -9.90
C VAL A 182 -14.66 11.79 -10.75
N PHE A 183 -14.10 12.95 -11.10
CA PHE A 183 -12.85 13.08 -11.84
C PHE A 183 -11.80 13.68 -10.91
N ARG A 184 -10.59 13.13 -10.94
CA ARG A 184 -9.43 13.73 -10.28
C ARG A 184 -8.28 13.83 -11.27
N ILE A 185 -7.56 14.94 -11.23
CA ILE A 185 -6.40 15.17 -12.09
C ILE A 185 -5.32 15.91 -11.30
N GLY A 186 -4.09 15.46 -11.39
CA GLY A 186 -2.95 16.06 -10.73
C GLY A 186 -2.02 15.04 -10.09
N ASN A 187 -1.41 15.43 -8.96
CA ASN A 187 -0.50 14.59 -8.19
C ASN A 187 -1.21 14.02 -6.95
N PHE A 188 -1.14 12.70 -6.76
CA PHE A 188 -1.79 11.97 -5.67
C PHE A 188 -1.11 10.60 -5.43
N SER A 189 -1.50 9.89 -4.37
CA SER A 189 -1.23 8.47 -4.23
C SER A 189 -2.37 7.68 -4.83
N ILE A 190 -2.08 6.61 -5.60
CA ILE A 190 -3.13 5.74 -6.12
C ILE A 190 -3.90 5.05 -4.99
N LEU A 191 -3.23 4.80 -3.87
CA LEU A 191 -3.82 4.22 -2.66
C LEU A 191 -4.78 5.16 -1.92
N ASP A 192 -4.89 6.44 -2.31
CA ASP A 192 -5.95 7.33 -1.79
C ASP A 192 -7.33 6.91 -2.31
N PHE A 193 -7.41 6.16 -3.40
CA PHE A 193 -8.67 5.84 -4.10
C PHE A 193 -8.87 4.34 -4.37
N PHE A 194 -7.79 3.58 -4.57
CA PHE A 194 -7.81 2.15 -4.89
C PHE A 194 -7.41 1.29 -3.70
N ASP A 195 -7.91 0.05 -3.67
CA ASP A 195 -7.63 -0.96 -2.65
C ASP A 195 -7.87 -0.49 -1.22
N GLN A 196 -8.87 0.37 -1.02
CA GLN A 196 -9.27 0.83 0.32
C GLN A 196 -9.79 -0.34 1.16
N ASN A 197 -9.56 -0.29 2.48
CA ASN A 197 -10.04 -1.30 3.42
C ASN A 197 -10.17 -0.68 4.82
N SER A 198 -11.35 -0.75 5.41
CA SER A 198 -11.67 -0.13 6.71
C SER A 198 -10.82 -0.70 7.86
N PHE A 199 -10.30 -1.93 7.73
CA PHE A 199 -9.56 -2.63 8.77
C PHE A 199 -8.06 -2.72 8.53
N ALA A 200 -7.56 -2.28 7.35
CA ALA A 200 -6.15 -2.40 7.00
C ALA A 200 -5.62 -1.28 6.07
N SER A 201 -6.27 -0.11 6.02
CA SER A 201 -5.78 1.04 5.21
C SER A 201 -5.44 2.27 6.03
N ASN A 202 -5.94 2.42 7.27
CA ASN A 202 -5.53 3.48 8.18
C ASN A 202 -4.30 3.06 8.98
N LEU A 203 -3.14 3.06 8.33
CA LEU A 203 -1.89 2.54 8.90
C LEU A 203 -1.35 3.37 10.05
N ARG A 204 -1.73 4.64 10.15
CA ARG A 204 -1.32 5.50 11.27
C ARG A 204 -1.96 5.10 12.59
N ARG A 205 -3.11 4.43 12.53
CA ARG A 205 -3.86 3.91 13.68
C ARG A 205 -3.97 2.39 13.72
N GLN A 206 -3.52 1.70 12.65
CA GLN A 206 -3.59 0.26 12.49
C GLN A 206 -2.18 -0.36 12.32
N PHE A 207 -2.03 -1.33 11.44
CA PHE A 207 -0.80 -2.07 11.17
C PHE A 207 0.38 -1.18 10.73
N ASN A 208 1.60 -1.61 11.02
CA ASN A 208 2.83 -0.94 10.57
C ASN A 208 3.43 -1.58 9.32
N ASN A 209 3.24 -2.90 9.13
CA ASN A 209 3.87 -3.62 8.03
C ASN A 209 3.22 -3.29 6.67
N MET A 210 4.06 -3.02 5.65
CA MET A 210 3.59 -2.69 4.29
C MET A 210 2.73 -3.77 3.66
N ALA A 211 2.86 -5.04 4.07
CA ALA A 211 2.02 -6.14 3.59
C ALA A 211 0.53 -6.01 3.93
N PHE A 212 0.17 -5.10 4.87
CA PHE A 212 -1.22 -4.79 5.24
C PHE A 212 -1.68 -3.45 4.67
N MET A 213 -0.77 -2.63 4.13
CA MET A 213 -1.09 -1.33 3.53
C MET A 213 -1.98 -1.47 2.30
N THR A 214 -1.59 -2.40 1.43
CA THR A 214 -2.27 -2.77 0.18
C THR A 214 -1.87 -4.21 -0.14
N HIS A 215 -2.24 -4.72 -1.30
CA HIS A 215 -1.65 -5.98 -1.77
C HIS A 215 -0.13 -5.81 -1.92
N ALA A 216 0.69 -6.65 -1.29
CA ALA A 216 2.14 -6.56 -1.42
C ALA A 216 2.63 -6.75 -2.87
N ALA A 217 1.88 -7.49 -3.70
CA ALA A 217 2.18 -7.69 -5.12
C ALA A 217 1.56 -6.62 -6.05
N TYR A 218 1.01 -5.53 -5.52
CA TYR A 218 0.47 -4.42 -6.30
C TYR A 218 1.58 -3.43 -6.66
N ASP A 219 2.23 -3.64 -7.78
CA ASP A 219 3.29 -2.76 -8.30
C ASP A 219 2.69 -1.54 -9.01
N PHE A 220 1.92 -0.71 -8.27
CA PHE A 220 1.32 0.51 -8.81
C PHE A 220 2.39 1.53 -9.21
N ALA A 221 2.25 2.11 -10.42
CA ALA A 221 3.21 3.09 -10.93
C ALA A 221 3.21 4.36 -10.07
N ALA A 222 4.31 4.59 -9.36
CA ALA A 222 4.50 5.74 -8.48
C ALA A 222 6.00 6.04 -8.30
N ASP A 223 6.33 7.24 -7.84
CA ASP A 223 7.69 7.56 -7.42
C ASP A 223 8.08 6.82 -6.12
N ALA A 224 9.33 6.96 -5.68
CA ALA A 224 9.84 6.29 -4.49
C ALA A 224 9.07 6.63 -3.20
N ARG A 225 8.28 7.70 -3.17
CA ARG A 225 7.43 8.10 -2.05
C ARG A 225 5.99 7.63 -2.16
N GLY A 226 5.61 6.92 -3.24
CA GLY A 226 4.27 6.42 -3.48
C GLY A 226 3.31 7.42 -4.12
N TYR A 227 3.83 8.50 -4.74
CA TYR A 227 3.04 9.52 -5.43
C TYR A 227 3.27 9.50 -6.94
N THR A 228 2.24 9.89 -7.68
CA THR A 228 2.29 9.95 -9.14
C THR A 228 1.43 11.09 -9.65
N ASP A 229 1.63 11.49 -10.92
CA ASP A 229 0.77 12.41 -11.64
C ASP A 229 -0.14 11.62 -12.59
N GLY A 230 -1.39 12.05 -12.77
CA GLY A 230 -2.31 11.38 -13.66
C GLY A 230 -3.76 11.79 -13.50
N GLY A 231 -4.65 10.91 -13.95
CA GLY A 231 -6.10 11.08 -13.86
C GLY A 231 -6.78 9.84 -13.29
N VAL A 232 -7.84 10.08 -12.50
CA VAL A 232 -8.74 9.05 -11.96
C VAL A 232 -10.15 9.41 -12.33
N VAL A 233 -10.93 8.43 -12.75
CA VAL A 233 -12.38 8.53 -12.98
C VAL A 233 -13.07 7.47 -12.14
N GLU A 234 -14.09 7.88 -11.39
CA GLU A 234 -14.90 6.98 -10.58
C GLU A 234 -16.37 7.14 -10.95
N TYR A 235 -17.06 6.05 -11.14
CA TYR A 235 -18.51 6.00 -11.31
C TYR A 235 -19.12 5.28 -10.11
N TYR A 236 -20.01 5.97 -9.43
CA TYR A 236 -20.79 5.46 -8.30
C TYR A 236 -22.22 5.20 -8.74
N ASP A 237 -22.76 4.04 -8.38
CA ASP A 237 -24.15 3.65 -8.59
C ASP A 237 -24.64 2.87 -7.36
N ASP A 238 -25.14 3.60 -6.36
CA ASP A 238 -25.56 3.08 -5.06
C ASP A 238 -24.45 2.22 -4.39
N ASP A 239 -24.59 0.90 -4.35
CA ASP A 239 -23.64 -0.03 -3.71
C ASP A 239 -22.46 -0.42 -4.60
N TRP A 240 -22.45 0.03 -5.86
CA TRP A 240 -21.41 -0.28 -6.82
C TRP A 240 -20.53 0.92 -7.12
N THR A 241 -19.24 0.68 -7.22
CA THR A 241 -18.30 1.71 -7.70
C THR A 241 -17.33 1.09 -8.70
N VAL A 242 -17.13 1.76 -9.83
CA VAL A 242 -16.09 1.42 -10.80
C VAL A 242 -15.08 2.55 -10.82
N ARG A 243 -13.80 2.24 -10.67
CA ARG A 243 -12.69 3.20 -10.73
C ARG A 243 -11.74 2.84 -11.86
N PHE A 244 -11.26 3.85 -12.56
CA PHE A 244 -10.19 3.73 -13.54
C PHE A 244 -9.16 4.83 -13.32
N ALA A 245 -7.87 4.49 -13.42
CA ALA A 245 -6.78 5.46 -13.39
C ALA A 245 -5.79 5.22 -14.53
N HIS A 246 -5.29 6.34 -15.08
CA HIS A 246 -4.14 6.38 -15.98
C HIS A 246 -3.10 7.31 -15.36
N ILE A 247 -1.93 6.77 -15.04
CA ILE A 247 -0.91 7.45 -14.23
C ILE A 247 0.49 7.31 -14.84
N VAL A 248 1.33 8.27 -14.49
CA VAL A 248 2.72 8.37 -14.94
C VAL A 248 3.60 7.40 -14.17
N ALA A 249 4.52 6.73 -14.86
CA ALA A 249 5.52 5.84 -14.27
C ALA A 249 6.81 6.59 -13.89
N PRO A 250 7.60 6.11 -12.91
CA PRO A 250 8.93 6.66 -12.65
C PRO A 250 9.91 6.32 -13.79
N LYS A 251 10.98 7.12 -13.92
CA LYS A 251 12.02 6.90 -14.95
C LYS A 251 12.85 5.65 -14.69
N ASN A 252 13.17 5.42 -13.44
CA ASN A 252 13.91 4.26 -12.96
C ASN A 252 13.15 3.65 -11.79
N PRO A 253 13.25 2.35 -11.57
CA PRO A 253 12.53 1.67 -10.52
C PRO A 253 12.88 2.24 -9.14
N ASN A 254 11.85 2.46 -8.33
CA ASN A 254 11.96 2.98 -6.96
C ASN A 254 12.72 4.32 -6.83
N GLN A 255 12.61 5.20 -7.86
CA GLN A 255 13.22 6.54 -7.85
C GLN A 255 12.19 7.66 -7.89
N LEU A 256 12.60 8.87 -7.46
CA LEU A 256 11.69 10.03 -7.33
C LEU A 256 11.26 10.64 -8.66
N ARG A 257 12.08 10.49 -9.73
CA ARG A 257 11.84 11.19 -10.98
C ARG A 257 10.83 10.46 -11.85
N LEU A 258 9.66 11.07 -12.10
CA LEU A 258 8.63 10.59 -13.01
C LEU A 258 9.02 10.79 -14.50
N ASP A 259 8.47 9.93 -15.37
CA ASP A 259 8.61 9.99 -16.81
C ASP A 259 7.29 10.45 -17.46
N PHE A 260 7.18 11.74 -17.73
CA PHE A 260 5.96 12.36 -18.26
C PHE A 260 5.59 11.96 -19.71
N ARG A 261 6.28 10.98 -20.30
CA ARG A 261 5.86 10.36 -21.55
C ARG A 261 4.72 9.37 -21.32
N MET A 262 3.62 9.85 -20.74
CA MET A 262 2.51 9.09 -20.19
C MET A 262 1.84 8.08 -21.17
N PHE A 263 1.99 8.24 -22.47
CA PHE A 263 1.52 7.25 -23.45
C PHE A 263 2.59 6.20 -23.81
N LYS A 264 3.84 6.40 -23.37
CA LYS A 264 4.94 5.45 -23.56
C LYS A 264 5.19 4.61 -22.32
N TYR A 265 5.18 5.26 -21.14
CA TYR A 265 5.40 4.64 -19.83
C TYR A 265 4.30 5.09 -18.88
N PHE A 266 3.52 4.15 -18.38
CA PHE A 266 2.30 4.44 -17.63
C PHE A 266 1.86 3.23 -16.79
N GLY A 267 1.00 3.50 -15.81
CA GLY A 267 0.18 2.52 -15.13
C GLY A 267 -1.29 2.77 -15.41
N ASP A 268 -2.01 1.71 -15.81
CA ASP A 268 -3.47 1.67 -15.88
C ASP A 268 -3.99 0.78 -14.74
N GLN A 269 -5.02 1.24 -14.02
CA GLN A 269 -5.70 0.43 -13.03
C GLN A 269 -7.21 0.52 -13.21
N ILE A 270 -7.88 -0.59 -12.93
CA ILE A 270 -9.34 -0.66 -12.84
C ILE A 270 -9.73 -1.42 -11.59
N GLU A 271 -10.69 -0.87 -10.85
CA GLU A 271 -11.26 -1.51 -9.66
C GLU A 271 -12.78 -1.50 -9.74
N LEU A 272 -13.38 -2.66 -9.42
CA LEU A 272 -14.80 -2.82 -9.18
C LEU A 272 -15.02 -3.06 -7.69
N GLU A 273 -15.78 -2.19 -7.03
CA GLU A 273 -16.19 -2.33 -5.64
C GLU A 273 -17.68 -2.62 -5.54
N HIS A 274 -18.03 -3.57 -4.68
CA HIS A 274 -19.40 -3.81 -4.25
C HIS A 274 -19.48 -3.75 -2.73
N ARG A 275 -20.31 -2.84 -2.20
CA ARG A 275 -20.65 -2.74 -0.78
C ARG A 275 -21.88 -3.55 -0.49
N HIS A 276 -21.93 -4.18 0.67
CA HIS A 276 -23.05 -5.02 1.07
C HIS A 276 -23.24 -4.99 2.58
N VAL A 277 -24.41 -5.43 3.00
CA VAL A 277 -24.73 -5.63 4.41
C VAL A 277 -25.08 -7.11 4.63
N LEU A 278 -24.29 -7.82 5.46
CA LEU A 278 -24.55 -9.19 5.89
C LEU A 278 -24.85 -9.23 7.37
N TYR A 279 -25.99 -9.79 7.77
CA TYR A 279 -26.41 -9.87 9.18
C TYR A 279 -26.37 -8.50 9.90
N GLN A 280 -26.81 -7.43 9.22
CA GLN A 280 -26.80 -6.04 9.67
C GLN A 280 -25.38 -5.43 9.85
N GLN A 281 -24.37 -6.09 9.37
CA GLN A 281 -22.98 -5.64 9.42
C GLN A 281 -22.45 -5.30 8.03
N ALA A 282 -21.78 -4.14 7.91
CA ALA A 282 -21.24 -3.65 6.65
C ALA A 282 -20.05 -4.48 6.16
N GLY A 283 -19.94 -4.62 4.86
CA GLY A 283 -18.79 -5.25 4.19
C GLY A 283 -18.61 -4.74 2.78
N ALA A 284 -17.46 -5.03 2.19
CA ALA A 284 -17.17 -4.73 0.79
C ALA A 284 -16.28 -5.78 0.16
N VAL A 285 -16.45 -5.95 -1.14
CA VAL A 285 -15.57 -6.76 -2.00
C VAL A 285 -15.05 -5.88 -3.12
N ARG A 286 -13.73 -5.90 -3.35
CA ARG A 286 -13.08 -5.16 -4.43
C ARG A 286 -12.28 -6.10 -5.30
N LEU A 287 -12.44 -5.93 -6.61
CA LEU A 287 -11.67 -6.62 -7.64
C LEU A 287 -10.81 -5.58 -8.36
N LEU A 288 -9.49 -5.73 -8.24
CA LEU A 288 -8.51 -4.82 -8.79
C LEU A 288 -7.72 -5.51 -9.90
N ALA A 289 -7.52 -4.84 -11.03
CA ALA A 289 -6.57 -5.24 -12.06
C ALA A 289 -5.69 -4.05 -12.43
N TYR A 290 -4.40 -4.32 -12.69
CA TYR A 290 -3.49 -3.30 -13.16
C TYR A 290 -2.65 -3.77 -14.35
N ARG A 291 -2.20 -2.81 -15.16
CA ARG A 291 -1.26 -2.98 -16.25
C ARG A 291 -0.27 -1.82 -16.25
N ASN A 292 0.98 -2.11 -16.02
CA ASN A 292 2.06 -1.14 -16.14
C ASN A 292 2.83 -1.38 -17.44
N ARG A 293 3.18 -0.29 -18.13
CA ARG A 293 4.14 -0.29 -19.22
C ARG A 293 5.29 0.63 -18.83
N GLU A 294 6.42 0.04 -18.47
CA GLU A 294 7.55 0.75 -17.87
C GLU A 294 8.87 0.28 -18.50
N ASN A 295 9.97 1.00 -18.25
CA ASN A 295 11.29 0.63 -18.71
C ASN A 295 11.90 -0.43 -17.78
N MET A 296 11.31 -1.62 -17.77
CA MET A 296 11.61 -2.72 -16.85
C MET A 296 12.58 -3.74 -17.45
N GLY A 297 13.47 -4.30 -16.63
CA GLY A 297 14.26 -5.48 -16.96
C GLY A 297 13.44 -6.77 -16.78
N SER A 298 13.58 -7.69 -17.74
CA SER A 298 13.06 -9.06 -17.62
C SER A 298 14.12 -9.93 -16.94
N TRP A 299 13.71 -10.77 -15.99
CA TRP A 299 14.62 -11.71 -15.29
C TRP A 299 15.32 -12.65 -16.25
N THR A 300 14.57 -13.20 -17.20
CA THR A 300 15.11 -14.15 -18.20
C THR A 300 16.04 -13.48 -19.18
N ASP A 301 15.75 -12.24 -19.62
CA ASP A 301 16.62 -11.50 -20.54
C ASP A 301 17.92 -11.10 -19.85
N ALA A 302 17.88 -10.70 -18.58
CA ALA A 302 19.08 -10.38 -17.80
C ALA A 302 20.00 -11.60 -17.60
N LEU A 303 19.42 -12.75 -17.25
CA LEU A 303 20.16 -14.01 -17.14
C LEU A 303 20.76 -14.44 -18.48
N ALA A 304 20.02 -14.33 -19.58
CA ALA A 304 20.49 -14.69 -20.91
C ALA A 304 21.62 -13.76 -21.38
N ALA A 305 21.51 -12.44 -21.14
CA ALA A 305 22.57 -11.48 -21.47
C ALA A 305 23.87 -11.80 -20.71
N PHE A 306 23.78 -12.07 -19.41
CA PHE A 306 24.93 -12.44 -18.59
C PHE A 306 25.56 -13.78 -19.02
N GLN A 307 24.76 -14.78 -19.38
CA GLN A 307 25.24 -16.07 -19.87
C GLN A 307 25.97 -15.95 -21.24
N ALA A 308 25.47 -15.05 -22.11
CA ALA A 308 26.07 -14.78 -23.40
C ALA A 308 27.41 -14.04 -23.29
N ASP A 309 27.51 -13.08 -22.37
CA ASP A 309 28.70 -12.32 -22.06
C ASP A 309 28.74 -11.95 -20.56
N PRO A 310 29.49 -12.68 -19.72
CA PRO A 310 29.61 -12.40 -18.28
C PRO A 310 30.19 -11.01 -17.93
N ASN A 311 30.74 -10.28 -18.90
CA ASN A 311 31.15 -8.89 -18.68
C ASN A 311 29.96 -7.91 -18.69
N GLN A 312 28.79 -8.34 -19.15
CA GLN A 312 27.55 -7.58 -19.02
C GLN A 312 26.94 -7.76 -17.59
N ASN A 313 27.60 -7.23 -16.61
CA ASN A 313 27.26 -7.31 -15.19
C ASN A 313 27.01 -5.92 -14.58
N ALA A 314 26.75 -5.87 -13.29
CA ALA A 314 26.46 -4.64 -12.55
C ALA A 314 27.57 -3.60 -12.63
N THR A 315 28.85 -4.02 -12.59
CA THR A 315 30.00 -3.10 -12.54
C THR A 315 30.29 -2.45 -13.87
N THR A 316 29.80 -3.00 -14.99
CA THR A 316 29.95 -2.47 -16.33
C THR A 316 28.71 -1.78 -16.87
N CYS A 317 27.58 -1.86 -16.15
CA CYS A 317 26.34 -1.15 -16.47
C CYS A 317 26.54 0.37 -16.31
N THR A 318 26.17 1.14 -17.34
CA THR A 318 26.19 2.62 -17.31
C THR A 318 24.83 3.23 -16.97
N GLY A 319 23.78 2.40 -16.90
CA GLY A 319 22.44 2.77 -16.47
C GLY A 319 22.21 2.56 -14.98
N PHE A 320 20.96 2.74 -14.54
CA PHE A 320 20.56 2.46 -13.17
C PHE A 320 20.65 0.95 -12.84
N ASN A 321 21.34 0.57 -11.75
CA ASN A 321 21.62 -0.82 -11.39
C ASN A 321 21.46 -1.13 -9.88
N TYR A 322 20.67 -0.34 -9.15
CA TYR A 322 20.45 -0.48 -7.70
C TYR A 322 21.74 -0.47 -6.86
N ASP A 323 22.79 0.21 -7.33
CA ASP A 323 24.10 0.27 -6.68
C ASP A 323 24.76 -1.11 -6.47
N SER A 324 24.42 -2.09 -7.29
CA SER A 324 25.02 -3.43 -7.25
C SER A 324 26.50 -3.38 -7.61
N THR A 325 27.31 -4.06 -6.81
CA THR A 325 28.78 -4.11 -6.94
C THR A 325 29.33 -5.48 -7.30
N ASN A 326 28.46 -6.50 -7.43
CA ASN A 326 28.87 -7.87 -7.74
C ASN A 326 29.19 -8.03 -9.23
N ALA A 327 30.50 -8.11 -9.56
CA ALA A 327 30.98 -8.33 -10.92
C ALA A 327 30.68 -9.75 -11.48
N SER A 328 30.26 -10.67 -10.63
CA SER A 328 29.94 -12.07 -11.00
C SER A 328 28.44 -12.32 -11.12
N ALA A 329 27.61 -11.28 -11.20
CA ALA A 329 26.16 -11.40 -11.20
C ALA A 329 25.53 -10.75 -12.43
N PRO A 330 24.38 -11.27 -12.91
CA PRO A 330 23.58 -10.60 -13.93
C PRO A 330 23.06 -9.25 -13.42
N ASP A 331 22.80 -8.31 -14.35
CA ASP A 331 22.20 -7.03 -14.03
C ASP A 331 21.00 -6.72 -14.94
N LEU A 332 19.92 -6.23 -14.33
CA LEU A 332 18.68 -5.86 -15.03
C LEU A 332 18.89 -4.71 -16.03
N CYS A 333 19.87 -3.85 -15.82
CA CYS A 333 20.08 -2.70 -16.70
C CYS A 333 20.37 -3.11 -18.16
N TRP A 334 20.95 -4.28 -18.40
CA TRP A 334 21.19 -4.85 -19.71
C TRP A 334 19.91 -5.38 -20.40
N ALA A 335 18.84 -5.57 -19.63
CA ALA A 335 17.57 -6.15 -20.07
C ALA A 335 16.40 -5.15 -20.08
N ARG A 336 16.64 -3.88 -19.67
CA ARG A 336 15.55 -2.89 -19.59
C ARG A 336 15.08 -2.45 -20.96
N LYS A 337 13.79 -2.57 -21.16
CA LYS A 337 13.03 -2.10 -22.32
C LYS A 337 11.59 -1.79 -21.91
N ALA A 338 10.78 -1.26 -22.81
CA ALA A 338 9.36 -1.04 -22.56
C ALA A 338 8.63 -2.39 -22.43
N ASN A 339 8.69 -2.98 -21.24
CA ASN A 339 7.97 -4.20 -20.87
C ASN A 339 6.60 -3.88 -20.27
N ILE A 340 5.73 -4.88 -20.22
CA ILE A 340 4.41 -4.82 -19.62
C ILE A 340 4.37 -5.79 -18.44
N LYS A 341 3.87 -5.32 -17.30
CA LYS A 341 3.55 -6.11 -16.11
C LYS A 341 2.07 -6.00 -15.81
N MET A 342 1.44 -7.10 -15.45
CA MET A 342 0.02 -7.14 -15.12
C MET A 342 -0.21 -7.90 -13.84
N GLY A 343 -1.24 -7.50 -13.09
CA GLY A 343 -1.68 -8.19 -11.89
C GLY A 343 -3.17 -8.06 -11.67
N PHE A 344 -3.68 -8.97 -10.84
CA PHE A 344 -5.07 -9.05 -10.44
C PHE A 344 -5.18 -9.35 -8.95
N GLY A 345 -6.04 -8.61 -8.24
CA GLY A 345 -6.24 -8.72 -6.80
C GLY A 345 -7.70 -8.77 -6.37
N VAL A 346 -7.92 -9.36 -5.22
CA VAL A 346 -9.20 -9.40 -4.50
C VAL A 346 -8.98 -8.85 -3.10
N ASN A 347 -9.78 -7.87 -2.70
CA ASN A 347 -9.79 -7.28 -1.36
C ASN A 347 -11.20 -7.42 -0.79
N VAL A 348 -11.29 -8.01 0.39
CA VAL A 348 -12.56 -8.25 1.11
C VAL A 348 -12.45 -7.67 2.49
N GLU A 349 -13.49 -6.97 2.92
CA GLU A 349 -13.67 -6.54 4.30
C GLU A 349 -15.07 -6.91 4.77
N GLN A 350 -15.19 -7.31 6.04
CA GLN A 350 -16.46 -7.60 6.67
C GLN A 350 -16.42 -7.25 8.14
N GLN A 351 -17.36 -6.44 8.57
CA GLN A 351 -17.68 -6.27 9.99
C GLN A 351 -18.45 -7.51 10.46
N LEU A 352 -17.98 -8.15 11.54
CA LEU A 352 -18.61 -9.35 12.12
C LEU A 352 -19.48 -9.01 13.32
N ALA A 353 -19.16 -7.93 14.03
CA ALA A 353 -19.91 -7.34 15.13
C ALA A 353 -19.58 -5.84 15.17
N ASP A 354 -20.29 -5.05 15.97
CA ASP A 354 -20.08 -3.59 16.08
C ASP A 354 -18.62 -3.21 16.44
N ASP A 355 -17.91 -4.13 17.05
CA ASP A 355 -16.55 -3.96 17.54
C ASP A 355 -15.51 -4.89 16.88
N ILE A 356 -15.91 -5.76 15.95
CA ILE A 356 -15.01 -6.73 15.30
C ILE A 356 -15.09 -6.60 13.78
N GLY A 357 -13.96 -6.34 13.14
CA GLY A 357 -13.79 -6.37 11.70
C GLY A 357 -12.73 -7.35 11.24
N VAL A 358 -12.90 -7.90 10.05
CA VAL A 358 -11.95 -8.80 9.40
C VAL A 358 -11.68 -8.33 7.98
N PHE A 359 -10.46 -8.63 7.49
CA PHE A 359 -10.09 -8.37 6.11
C PHE A 359 -9.33 -9.54 5.50
N PHE A 360 -9.38 -9.59 4.18
CA PHE A 360 -8.57 -10.49 3.36
C PHE A 360 -8.14 -9.75 2.09
N ARG A 361 -6.87 -9.88 1.71
CA ARG A 361 -6.34 -9.48 0.40
C ARG A 361 -5.58 -10.63 -0.24
N GLY A 362 -5.73 -10.80 -1.55
CA GLY A 362 -4.95 -11.73 -2.34
C GLY A 362 -4.65 -11.14 -3.70
N MET A 363 -3.40 -11.17 -4.16
CA MET A 363 -2.99 -10.68 -5.47
C MET A 363 -1.99 -11.60 -6.14
N TYR A 364 -2.14 -11.71 -7.45
CA TYR A 364 -1.21 -12.32 -8.37
C TYR A 364 -0.71 -11.29 -9.36
N SER A 365 0.60 -11.22 -9.56
CA SER A 365 1.31 -10.47 -10.58
C SER A 365 2.05 -11.45 -11.48
N ASP A 366 2.32 -11.09 -12.73
CA ASP A 366 2.91 -12.03 -13.69
C ASP A 366 4.37 -12.42 -13.40
N GLY A 367 5.08 -11.67 -12.56
CA GLY A 367 6.40 -12.01 -12.01
C GLY A 367 7.50 -12.21 -13.06
N LYS A 368 7.42 -11.58 -14.24
CA LYS A 368 8.38 -11.73 -15.34
C LYS A 368 9.46 -10.66 -15.38
N THR A 369 9.17 -9.52 -14.77
CA THR A 369 10.02 -8.32 -14.79
C THR A 369 10.31 -7.83 -13.38
N GLU A 370 11.31 -6.97 -13.24
CA GLU A 370 11.61 -6.27 -11.98
C GLU A 370 10.38 -5.57 -11.41
N VAL A 371 10.35 -5.40 -10.09
CA VAL A 371 9.36 -4.58 -9.40
C VAL A 371 9.76 -3.12 -9.54
N TYR A 372 8.83 -2.28 -10.01
CA TYR A 372 9.20 -0.94 -10.44
C TYR A 372 8.94 0.14 -9.40
N SER A 373 7.91 -0.01 -8.56
CA SER A 373 7.50 1.09 -7.70
C SER A 373 7.17 0.71 -6.26
N TYR A 374 6.75 -0.53 -5.99
CA TYR A 374 6.33 -0.92 -4.64
C TYR A 374 7.27 -1.98 -4.03
N THR A 375 6.74 -2.98 -3.34
CA THR A 375 7.52 -4.04 -2.68
C THR A 375 7.96 -5.11 -3.68
N SER A 376 9.13 -5.72 -3.46
CA SER A 376 9.69 -6.76 -4.33
C SER A 376 8.95 -8.10 -4.15
N THR A 377 7.72 -8.18 -4.69
CA THR A 377 6.79 -9.32 -4.50
C THR A 377 6.02 -9.59 -5.78
N ASP A 378 5.86 -10.86 -6.16
CA ASP A 378 5.13 -11.28 -7.36
C ASP A 378 3.73 -11.84 -7.05
N SER A 379 3.51 -12.37 -5.85
CA SER A 379 2.20 -12.82 -5.38
C SER A 379 2.08 -12.66 -3.88
N SER A 380 0.90 -12.30 -3.38
CA SER A 380 0.69 -12.01 -1.97
C SER A 380 -0.69 -12.42 -1.48
N ILE A 381 -0.75 -12.80 -0.21
CA ILE A 381 -1.97 -12.84 0.58
C ILE A 381 -1.74 -12.10 1.90
N SER A 382 -2.76 -11.41 2.40
CA SER A 382 -2.82 -10.90 3.77
C SER A 382 -4.23 -11.03 4.32
N LEU A 383 -4.34 -11.26 5.61
CA LEU A 383 -5.61 -11.35 6.33
C LEU A 383 -5.42 -10.91 7.78
N GLY A 384 -6.48 -10.50 8.42
CA GLY A 384 -6.42 -10.09 9.81
C GLY A 384 -7.76 -9.69 10.37
N SER A 385 -7.71 -9.27 11.63
CA SER A 385 -8.86 -8.81 12.39
C SER A 385 -8.48 -7.61 13.26
N LEU A 386 -9.44 -6.70 13.40
CA LEU A 386 -9.38 -5.60 14.34
C LEU A 386 -10.52 -5.73 15.34
N VAL A 387 -10.23 -5.43 16.60
CA VAL A 387 -11.21 -5.38 17.70
C VAL A 387 -11.14 -4.01 18.35
N LYS A 388 -12.28 -3.30 18.41
CA LYS A 388 -12.40 -2.02 19.12
C LYS A 388 -12.45 -2.24 20.63
N GLY A 389 -11.99 -1.27 21.38
CA GLY A 389 -11.91 -1.30 22.84
C GLY A 389 -13.23 -1.16 23.59
N THR A 390 -14.39 -1.18 22.92
CA THR A 390 -15.72 -1.17 23.55
C THR A 390 -15.91 -2.29 24.56
N ARG A 391 -15.27 -3.45 24.34
CA ARG A 391 -15.33 -4.61 25.26
C ARG A 391 -14.61 -4.41 26.59
N TRP A 392 -13.74 -3.39 26.69
CA TRP A 392 -12.99 -3.05 27.90
C TRP A 392 -13.09 -1.56 28.25
N ASP A 393 -14.23 -0.93 27.89
CA ASP A 393 -14.60 0.46 28.20
C ASP A 393 -13.62 1.52 27.65
N ARG A 394 -12.98 1.25 26.51
CA ARG A 394 -12.07 2.16 25.81
C ARG A 394 -12.37 2.26 24.31
N ASN A 395 -13.48 2.87 23.99
CA ASN A 395 -14.12 2.88 22.66
C ASN A 395 -13.21 3.35 21.51
N LYS A 396 -12.17 4.15 21.81
CA LYS A 396 -11.21 4.67 20.81
C LYS A 396 -9.93 3.84 20.69
N ASP A 397 -9.76 2.83 21.55
CA ASP A 397 -8.64 1.90 21.45
C ASP A 397 -8.93 0.82 20.40
N THR A 398 -7.86 0.25 19.85
CA THR A 398 -7.96 -0.84 18.86
C THR A 398 -6.85 -1.86 19.08
N VAL A 399 -7.19 -3.13 19.02
CA VAL A 399 -6.26 -4.26 18.91
C VAL A 399 -6.36 -4.81 17.50
N GLY A 400 -5.24 -5.13 16.88
CA GLY A 400 -5.22 -5.81 15.59
C GLY A 400 -4.24 -6.96 15.56
N ILE A 401 -4.60 -8.02 14.84
CA ILE A 401 -3.72 -9.12 14.49
C ILE A 401 -3.79 -9.37 12.99
N GLY A 402 -2.63 -9.52 12.34
CA GLY A 402 -2.53 -9.77 10.91
C GLY A 402 -1.52 -10.86 10.58
N TYR A 403 -1.77 -11.56 9.47
CA TYR A 403 -0.87 -12.50 8.84
C TYR A 403 -0.71 -12.15 7.36
N ALA A 404 0.53 -12.10 6.88
CA ALA A 404 0.85 -11.92 5.48
C ALA A 404 1.80 -13.02 5.00
N GLN A 405 1.64 -13.42 3.73
CA GLN A 405 2.55 -14.34 3.07
C GLN A 405 2.72 -13.94 1.61
N ASN A 406 3.98 -13.85 1.18
CA ASN A 406 4.39 -13.34 -0.10
C ASN A 406 5.29 -14.34 -0.82
N TRP A 407 5.28 -14.29 -2.16
CA TRP A 407 6.09 -15.16 -3.01
C TRP A 407 6.68 -14.37 -4.17
N ILE A 408 7.81 -14.87 -4.66
CA ILE A 408 8.42 -14.45 -5.93
C ILE A 408 8.32 -15.58 -6.96
N SER A 409 8.35 -15.22 -8.24
CA SER A 409 8.34 -16.16 -9.35
C SER A 409 9.61 -17.00 -9.40
N LYS A 410 9.58 -18.11 -10.13
CA LYS A 410 10.77 -18.96 -10.34
C LYS A 410 11.86 -18.21 -11.10
N GLN A 411 11.49 -17.36 -12.06
CA GLN A 411 12.41 -16.54 -12.84
C GLN A 411 13.09 -15.47 -11.97
N HIS A 412 12.32 -14.80 -11.11
CA HIS A 412 12.82 -13.87 -10.13
C HIS A 412 13.79 -14.54 -9.16
N ALA A 413 13.42 -15.68 -8.59
CA ALA A 413 14.29 -16.46 -7.71
C ALA A 413 15.58 -16.93 -8.41
N ALA A 414 15.52 -17.36 -9.68
CA ALA A 414 16.69 -17.74 -10.44
C ALA A 414 17.65 -16.57 -10.66
N TYR A 415 17.14 -15.37 -10.93
CA TYR A 415 17.92 -14.15 -11.06
C TYR A 415 18.61 -13.78 -9.74
N LEU A 416 17.89 -13.79 -8.61
CA LEU A 416 18.45 -13.53 -7.29
C LEU A 416 19.49 -14.59 -6.88
N ASN A 417 19.27 -15.86 -7.24
CA ASN A 417 20.20 -16.94 -6.94
C ASN A 417 21.52 -16.85 -7.77
N ALA A 418 21.48 -16.18 -8.91
CA ALA A 418 22.66 -15.85 -9.70
C ALA A 418 23.41 -14.60 -9.19
N GLY A 419 22.97 -14.03 -8.06
CA GLY A 419 23.56 -12.84 -7.45
C GLY A 419 22.98 -11.51 -7.93
N GLY A 420 21.89 -11.54 -8.70
CA GLY A 420 21.20 -10.33 -9.16
C GLY A 420 20.52 -9.57 -8.01
N VAL A 421 20.25 -8.28 -8.23
CA VAL A 421 19.62 -7.37 -7.28
C VAL A 421 18.30 -6.84 -7.83
N ASP A 422 17.25 -6.82 -7.00
CA ASP A 422 15.94 -6.23 -7.29
C ASP A 422 15.50 -5.32 -6.14
N GLY A 423 15.55 -4.02 -6.32
CA GLY A 423 15.09 -3.04 -5.35
C GLY A 423 15.74 -3.23 -3.97
N PHE A 424 15.00 -3.86 -3.07
CA PHE A 424 15.39 -4.03 -1.66
C PHE A 424 16.03 -5.40 -1.36
N ILE A 425 15.97 -6.34 -2.29
CA ILE A 425 16.40 -7.73 -2.10
C ILE A 425 17.48 -8.14 -3.10
N GLY A 426 18.10 -9.27 -2.84
CA GLY A 426 19.23 -9.80 -3.60
C GLY A 426 20.54 -9.55 -2.85
N ASP A 427 20.99 -10.59 -2.12
CA ASP A 427 22.18 -10.59 -1.29
C ASP A 427 23.17 -11.69 -1.67
N GLY A 428 23.11 -12.11 -2.95
CA GLY A 428 24.09 -12.97 -3.60
C GLY A 428 23.65 -14.40 -3.88
N LYS A 429 22.72 -14.93 -3.10
CA LYS A 429 22.07 -16.23 -3.33
C LYS A 429 20.75 -16.33 -2.57
N ILE A 430 19.93 -17.34 -2.89
CA ILE A 430 18.63 -17.53 -2.24
C ILE A 430 18.32 -19.01 -2.04
N ASN A 431 17.85 -19.36 -0.83
CA ASN A 431 17.13 -20.60 -0.52
C ASN A 431 15.63 -20.26 -0.53
N GLN A 432 15.01 -20.30 -1.73
CA GLN A 432 13.68 -19.76 -1.95
C GLN A 432 12.62 -20.34 -1.01
N LYS A 433 12.02 -19.50 -0.20
CA LYS A 433 10.88 -19.77 0.67
C LYS A 433 9.87 -18.61 0.58
N ALA A 434 8.62 -18.86 0.94
CA ALA A 434 7.66 -17.78 1.12
C ALA A 434 8.11 -16.87 2.28
N GLU A 435 8.11 -15.57 2.03
CA GLU A 435 8.32 -14.54 3.04
C GLU A 435 7.01 -14.35 3.82
N LYS A 436 7.06 -14.25 5.16
CA LYS A 436 5.85 -14.18 6.00
C LYS A 436 6.00 -13.19 7.13
N ALA A 437 4.89 -12.56 7.50
CA ALA A 437 4.79 -11.71 8.67
C ALA A 437 3.56 -12.06 9.52
N VAL A 438 3.74 -12.07 10.83
CA VAL A 438 2.65 -11.94 11.80
C VAL A 438 2.83 -10.61 12.49
N GLU A 439 1.78 -9.80 12.58
CA GLU A 439 1.79 -8.53 13.30
C GLU A 439 0.69 -8.50 14.33
N LEU A 440 1.01 -7.98 15.52
CA LEU A 440 0.08 -7.72 16.62
C LEU A 440 0.32 -6.31 17.11
N PHE A 441 -0.74 -5.49 17.18
CA PHE A 441 -0.65 -4.15 17.73
C PHE A 441 -1.77 -3.85 18.73
N TYR A 442 -1.50 -2.90 19.64
CA TYR A 442 -2.48 -2.23 20.49
C TYR A 442 -2.33 -0.73 20.30
N SER A 443 -3.36 -0.07 19.76
CA SER A 443 -3.44 1.38 19.61
C SER A 443 -4.29 1.98 20.73
N LEU A 444 -3.61 2.63 21.67
CA LEU A 444 -4.19 3.30 22.82
C LEU A 444 -4.53 4.74 22.49
N ASN A 445 -5.79 5.15 22.59
CA ASN A 445 -6.13 6.58 22.59
C ASN A 445 -5.78 7.19 23.95
N VAL A 446 -4.77 8.06 23.96
CA VAL A 446 -4.28 8.68 25.20
C VAL A 446 -5.20 9.81 25.62
N ILE A 447 -5.49 10.74 24.70
CA ILE A 447 -6.39 11.88 24.93
C ILE A 447 -6.80 12.50 23.59
N GLY A 448 -8.09 12.76 23.42
CA GLY A 448 -8.60 13.46 22.22
C GLY A 448 -8.18 12.76 20.93
N ALA A 449 -7.34 13.42 20.14
CA ALA A 449 -6.81 12.96 18.87
C ALA A 449 -5.34 12.53 18.95
N VAL A 450 -4.91 11.96 20.09
CA VAL A 450 -3.55 11.46 20.33
C VAL A 450 -3.59 9.96 20.61
N TRP A 451 -2.83 9.19 19.82
CA TRP A 451 -2.70 7.74 19.97
C TRP A 451 -1.26 7.33 20.22
N LEU A 452 -1.10 6.32 21.05
CA LEU A 452 0.16 5.61 21.28
C LEU A 452 -0.07 4.13 20.94
N THR A 453 0.70 3.60 19.99
CA THR A 453 0.58 2.20 19.58
C THR A 453 1.83 1.42 19.94
N ALA A 454 1.65 0.28 20.62
CA ALA A 454 2.68 -0.74 20.75
C ALA A 454 2.45 -1.79 19.67
N ASP A 455 3.53 -2.20 18.99
CA ASP A 455 3.50 -3.09 17.84
C ASP A 455 4.60 -4.15 17.94
N TYR A 456 4.24 -5.37 17.55
CA TYR A 456 5.16 -6.51 17.47
C TYR A 456 4.98 -7.22 16.13
N GLN A 457 6.08 -7.50 15.45
CA GLN A 457 6.12 -8.24 14.21
C GLN A 457 7.10 -9.41 14.29
N HIS A 458 6.65 -10.59 13.86
CA HIS A 458 7.47 -11.77 13.67
C HIS A 458 7.60 -12.04 12.16
N LEU A 459 8.82 -11.86 11.63
CA LEU A 459 9.12 -11.95 10.21
C LEU A 459 9.89 -13.24 9.92
N MET A 460 9.41 -14.04 8.95
CA MET A 460 9.99 -15.32 8.59
C MET A 460 10.48 -15.31 7.14
N ASN A 461 11.66 -15.89 6.90
CA ASN A 461 12.32 -15.97 5.60
C ASN A 461 12.46 -14.59 4.91
N PRO A 462 13.05 -13.58 5.56
CA PRO A 462 13.21 -12.25 4.98
C PRO A 462 13.87 -12.33 3.60
N ALA A 463 13.43 -11.48 2.67
CA ALA A 463 13.83 -11.50 1.26
C ALA A 463 13.59 -12.86 0.57
N PHE A 464 12.54 -13.57 0.94
CA PHE A 464 12.20 -14.91 0.44
C PHE A 464 13.27 -15.97 0.66
N ASN A 465 14.16 -15.79 1.65
CA ASN A 465 15.34 -16.60 1.84
C ASN A 465 15.27 -17.42 3.14
N GLY A 466 15.17 -18.74 3.03
CA GLY A 466 15.13 -19.68 4.15
C GLY A 466 16.46 -19.84 4.92
N ASP A 467 17.56 -19.24 4.44
CA ASP A 467 18.86 -19.22 5.14
C ASP A 467 18.93 -18.04 6.15
N ARG A 468 17.86 -17.28 6.32
CA ARG A 468 17.78 -16.06 7.12
C ARG A 468 16.51 -16.02 7.96
N GLY A 469 16.61 -15.47 9.17
CA GLY A 469 15.49 -15.32 10.11
C GLY A 469 15.21 -16.58 10.96
N PRO A 470 14.10 -16.59 11.74
CA PRO A 470 13.13 -15.49 11.87
C PRO A 470 13.68 -14.24 12.54
N VAL A 471 12.97 -13.12 12.40
CA VAL A 471 13.35 -11.79 12.89
C VAL A 471 12.19 -11.20 13.67
N ASP A 472 12.45 -10.73 14.89
CA ASP A 472 11.47 -10.00 15.69
C ASP A 472 11.72 -8.50 15.59
N VAL A 473 10.65 -7.76 15.32
CA VAL A 473 10.62 -6.29 15.25
C VAL A 473 9.58 -5.78 16.24
N TYR A 474 9.98 -4.80 17.03
CA TYR A 474 9.11 -4.07 17.95
C TYR A 474 9.01 -2.63 17.49
N ALA A 475 7.84 -2.02 17.63
CA ALA A 475 7.68 -0.60 17.34
C ALA A 475 6.81 0.11 18.39
N VAL A 476 7.08 1.39 18.55
CA VAL A 476 6.19 2.33 19.24
C VAL A 476 5.85 3.44 18.27
N LYS A 477 4.56 3.62 18.03
CA LYS A 477 4.04 4.67 17.15
C LYS A 477 3.26 5.68 17.96
N THR A 478 3.60 6.96 17.80
CA THR A 478 2.81 8.10 18.31
C THR A 478 2.14 8.76 17.12
N HIS A 479 0.84 8.97 17.19
CA HIS A 479 0.06 9.61 16.15
C HIS A 479 -0.85 10.70 16.74
N ILE A 480 -0.88 11.86 16.08
CA ILE A 480 -1.65 13.04 16.48
C ILE A 480 -2.40 13.56 15.26
N GLU A 481 -3.69 13.83 15.41
CA GLU A 481 -4.56 14.47 14.41
C GLU A 481 -5.01 15.84 14.93
N PHE A 482 -5.14 16.85 14.05
CA PHE A 482 -5.58 18.21 14.43
C PHE A 482 -6.21 18.99 13.28
#